data_55c125b1dbe7cf390fab6efec6beecc7
#
_entry.id   55c125b1dbe7cf390fab6efec6beecc7
#
_cell.length_a   1.000
_cell.length_b   1.000
_cell.length_c   1.000
_cell.angle_alpha   90.00
_cell.angle_beta   90.00
_cell.angle_gamma   90.00
#
_symmetry.space_group_name_H-M   'P 1'
#
loop_
_entity.id
_entity.type
_entity.pdbx_description
1 polymer ?
#
loop_
_entity_poly.entity_id
_entity_poly.type
_entity_poly.pdbx_seq_one_letter_code
_entity_poly.pdbx_strand_id
1 'polypeptide(L)'
;MSTIWNAIFYQPIYNTLIFIINKVTLGDVGFAIIILTIIVKLFLFPLTRKSIKTQVMMKRMEPELAQIRKDFPNKEEQAKKTFELYKKYDTNPFSGFLVLFIQLPFIIALYRVFYSGLALGTGPLYSFVHVPMILNNNFLGLINLQSKSIILALVAGLTQFIQGYLATPVTAKTVRAVTDAPQTFQEQLSDSMQTNIRYVLP
;
A
#
# COMPACT_ATOMS: atom_id res chain seq x y z
N MET A 1 18.98 1.18 -14.87
CA MET A 1 18.54 1.63 -13.54
C MET A 1 19.74 1.79 -12.65
N SER A 2 19.69 2.78 -11.75
CA SER A 2 20.85 3.12 -10.94
C SER A 2 21.32 1.93 -10.10
N THR A 3 22.63 1.75 -10.00
CA THR A 3 23.31 0.76 -9.15
C THR A 3 22.83 0.84 -7.71
N ILE A 4 22.53 2.05 -7.25
CA ILE A 4 22.01 2.35 -5.90
C ILE A 4 20.64 1.67 -5.66
N TRP A 5 19.70 1.77 -6.61
CA TRP A 5 18.38 1.14 -6.47
C TRP A 5 18.49 -0.39 -6.39
N ASN A 6 19.36 -0.98 -7.23
CA ASN A 6 19.59 -2.40 -7.19
C ASN A 6 20.19 -2.86 -5.86
N ALA A 7 21.18 -2.14 -5.33
CA ALA A 7 21.85 -2.49 -4.08
C ALA A 7 20.93 -2.33 -2.84
N ILE A 8 20.07 -1.30 -2.81
CA ILE A 8 19.26 -1.00 -1.63
C ILE A 8 17.94 -1.79 -1.61
N PHE A 9 17.28 -2.00 -2.74
CA PHE A 9 15.96 -2.61 -2.80
C PHE A 9 15.94 -3.97 -3.46
N TYR A 10 16.42 -4.09 -4.70
CA TYR A 10 16.29 -5.32 -5.46
C TYR A 10 17.13 -6.46 -4.87
N GLN A 11 18.41 -6.22 -4.64
CA GLN A 11 19.35 -7.24 -4.19
C GLN A 11 19.02 -7.81 -2.81
N PRO A 12 18.68 -7.00 -1.77
CA PRO A 12 18.27 -7.55 -0.48
C PRO A 12 16.98 -8.39 -0.56
N ILE A 13 15.98 -7.91 -1.31
CA ILE A 13 14.70 -8.61 -1.46
C ILE A 13 14.90 -9.93 -2.20
N TYR A 14 15.66 -9.91 -3.31
CA TYR A 14 15.98 -11.08 -4.09
C TYR A 14 16.74 -12.14 -3.27
N ASN A 15 17.80 -11.73 -2.58
CA ASN A 15 18.59 -12.64 -1.75
C ASN A 15 17.82 -13.19 -0.57
N THR A 16 16.98 -12.37 0.07
CA THR A 16 16.10 -12.84 1.15
C THR A 16 15.12 -13.88 0.65
N LEU A 17 14.51 -13.66 -0.51
CA LEU A 17 13.62 -14.65 -1.13
C LEU A 17 14.34 -15.97 -1.40
N ILE A 18 15.49 -15.93 -2.06
CA ILE A 18 16.29 -17.13 -2.38
C ILE A 18 16.71 -17.86 -1.11
N PHE A 19 17.15 -17.13 -0.10
CA PHE A 19 17.51 -17.69 1.21
C PHE A 19 16.33 -18.42 1.86
N ILE A 20 15.14 -17.79 1.87
CA ILE A 20 13.92 -18.39 2.44
C ILE A 20 13.54 -19.66 1.66
N ILE A 21 13.55 -19.61 0.33
CA ILE A 21 13.24 -20.78 -0.52
C ILE A 21 14.19 -21.94 -0.19
N ASN A 22 15.49 -21.66 -0.07
CA ASN A 22 16.49 -22.71 0.12
C ASN A 22 16.52 -23.27 1.55
N LYS A 23 16.45 -22.42 2.56
CA LYS A 23 16.70 -22.79 3.96
C LYS A 23 15.44 -22.93 4.82
N VAL A 24 14.37 -22.23 4.49
CA VAL A 24 13.17 -22.19 5.34
C VAL A 24 12.05 -23.02 4.76
N THR A 25 11.76 -22.86 3.47
CA THR A 25 10.63 -23.54 2.83
C THR A 25 11.01 -24.75 2.00
N LEU A 26 12.30 -25.13 2.01
CA LEU A 26 12.84 -26.32 1.34
C LEU A 26 12.40 -26.44 -0.13
N GLY A 27 12.37 -25.31 -0.83
CA GLY A 27 12.00 -25.24 -2.24
C GLY A 27 10.59 -24.73 -2.53
N ASP A 28 9.70 -24.58 -1.53
CA ASP A 28 8.35 -24.07 -1.75
C ASP A 28 8.37 -22.54 -1.93
N VAL A 29 8.06 -22.13 -3.16
CA VAL A 29 8.06 -20.71 -3.55
C VAL A 29 6.88 -19.96 -2.95
N GLY A 30 5.72 -20.58 -2.83
CA GLY A 30 4.51 -19.94 -2.32
C GLY A 30 4.63 -19.54 -0.85
N PHE A 31 5.08 -20.46 0.00
CA PHE A 31 5.36 -20.15 1.40
C PHE A 31 6.49 -19.14 1.55
N ALA A 32 7.51 -19.18 0.69
CA ALA A 32 8.60 -18.21 0.72
C ALA A 32 8.09 -16.78 0.42
N ILE A 33 7.16 -16.61 -0.52
CA ILE A 33 6.51 -15.33 -0.81
C ILE A 33 5.74 -14.81 0.40
N ILE A 34 4.99 -15.67 1.09
CA ILE A 34 4.23 -15.29 2.29
C ILE A 34 5.19 -14.80 3.39
N ILE A 35 6.26 -15.57 3.67
CA ILE A 35 7.23 -15.23 4.70
C ILE A 35 7.94 -13.91 4.34
N LEU A 36 8.39 -13.75 3.10
CA LEU A 36 9.01 -12.51 2.63
C LEU A 36 8.06 -11.32 2.80
N THR A 37 6.78 -11.49 2.44
CA THR A 37 5.77 -10.44 2.59
C THR A 37 5.60 -10.03 4.05
N ILE A 38 5.57 -10.99 4.97
CA ILE A 38 5.50 -10.73 6.41
C ILE A 38 6.74 -9.94 6.87
N ILE A 39 7.94 -10.35 6.48
CA ILE A 39 9.18 -9.66 6.82
C ILE A 39 9.16 -8.20 6.36
N VAL A 40 8.80 -7.96 5.09
CA VAL A 40 8.70 -6.61 4.54
C VAL A 40 7.64 -5.79 5.27
N LYS A 41 6.49 -6.38 5.59
CA LYS A 41 5.42 -5.70 6.35
C LYS A 41 5.85 -5.37 7.78
N LEU A 42 6.57 -6.25 8.45
CA LEU A 42 7.12 -5.99 9.78
C LEU A 42 8.16 -4.86 9.76
N PHE A 43 9.03 -4.85 8.75
CA PHE A 43 10.00 -3.78 8.55
C PHE A 43 9.33 -2.42 8.34
N LEU A 44 8.25 -2.38 7.56
CA LEU A 44 7.50 -1.16 7.28
C LEU A 44 6.48 -0.81 8.37
N PHE A 45 6.25 -1.69 9.35
CA PHE A 45 5.23 -1.53 10.39
C PHE A 45 5.33 -0.21 11.16
N PRO A 46 6.51 0.22 11.69
CA PRO A 46 6.61 1.46 12.45
C PRO A 46 6.18 2.68 11.64
N LEU A 47 6.48 2.67 10.35
CA LEU A 47 6.11 3.75 9.43
C LEU A 47 4.61 3.73 9.11
N THR A 48 4.07 2.54 8.82
CA THR A 48 2.64 2.34 8.56
C THR A 48 1.81 2.73 9.78
N ARG A 49 2.27 2.39 10.99
CA ARG A 49 1.59 2.78 12.25
C ARG A 49 1.47 4.30 12.40
N LYS A 50 2.55 5.04 12.10
CA LYS A 50 2.51 6.52 12.12
C LYS A 50 1.48 7.07 11.12
N SER A 51 1.45 6.55 9.92
CA SER A 51 0.50 6.96 8.89
C SER A 51 -0.95 6.67 9.28
N ILE A 52 -1.24 5.48 9.80
CA ILE A 52 -2.58 5.13 10.28
C ILE A 52 -3.02 6.08 11.40
N LYS A 53 -2.13 6.38 12.36
CA LYS A 53 -2.42 7.33 13.44
C LYS A 53 -2.81 8.71 12.89
N THR A 54 -2.06 9.21 11.90
CA THR A 54 -2.39 10.48 11.24
C THR A 54 -3.72 10.41 10.49
N GLN A 55 -4.00 9.32 9.77
CA GLN A 55 -5.29 9.15 9.09
C GLN A 55 -6.47 9.16 10.06
N VAL A 56 -6.35 8.48 11.21
CA VAL A 56 -7.38 8.50 12.26
C VAL A 56 -7.56 9.92 12.81
N MET A 57 -6.47 10.66 13.01
CA MET A 57 -6.54 12.04 13.49
C MET A 57 -7.20 12.96 12.45
N MET A 58 -6.87 12.82 11.17
CA MET A 58 -7.53 13.56 10.09
C MET A 58 -9.04 13.32 10.06
N LYS A 59 -9.50 12.08 10.26
CA LYS A 59 -10.94 11.77 10.39
C LYS A 59 -11.59 12.48 11.57
N ARG A 60 -10.90 12.60 12.70
CA ARG A 60 -11.41 13.34 13.88
C ARG A 60 -11.51 14.84 13.63
N MET A 61 -10.65 15.38 12.79
CA MET A 61 -10.64 16.80 12.42
C MET A 61 -11.68 17.16 11.34
N GLU A 62 -12.28 16.18 10.69
CA GLU A 62 -13.22 16.37 9.59
C GLU A 62 -14.38 17.35 9.93
N PRO A 63 -15.03 17.29 11.12
CA PRO A 63 -16.06 18.26 11.49
C PRO A 63 -15.52 19.69 11.66
N GLU A 64 -14.31 19.86 12.23
CA GLU A 64 -13.68 21.19 12.37
C GLU A 64 -13.26 21.74 10.99
N LEU A 65 -12.79 20.89 10.09
CA LEU A 65 -12.51 21.28 8.70
C LEU A 65 -13.77 21.70 7.95
N ALA A 66 -14.89 21.03 8.19
CA ALA A 66 -16.18 21.41 7.61
C ALA A 66 -16.67 22.75 8.14
N GLN A 67 -16.46 23.08 9.41
CA GLN A 67 -16.73 24.39 9.98
C GLN A 67 -15.87 25.48 9.37
N ILE A 68 -14.57 25.27 9.28
CA ILE A 68 -13.64 26.24 8.64
C ILE A 68 -14.10 26.56 7.21
N ARG A 69 -14.56 25.55 6.45
CA ARG A 69 -15.08 25.78 5.09
C ARG A 69 -16.34 26.63 5.04
N LYS A 70 -17.19 26.58 6.07
CA LYS A 70 -18.42 27.38 6.17
C LYS A 70 -18.13 28.80 6.66
N ASP A 71 -17.26 28.93 7.66
CA ASP A 71 -17.02 30.21 8.35
C ASP A 71 -16.10 31.13 7.54
N PHE A 72 -15.24 30.55 6.69
CA PHE A 72 -14.26 31.30 5.89
C PHE A 72 -14.49 31.11 4.38
N PRO A 73 -15.27 31.98 3.71
CA PRO A 73 -15.52 31.89 2.27
C PRO A 73 -14.27 32.24 1.45
N ASN A 74 -13.33 33.01 2.02
CA ASN A 74 -12.06 33.32 1.37
C ASN A 74 -11.11 32.12 1.42
N LYS A 75 -10.67 31.65 0.23
CA LYS A 75 -9.80 30.47 0.10
C LYS A 75 -8.44 30.63 0.80
N GLU A 76 -7.90 31.85 0.87
CA GLU A 76 -6.61 32.10 1.53
C GLU A 76 -6.74 31.97 3.05
N GLU A 77 -7.80 32.55 3.63
CA GLU A 77 -8.09 32.44 5.06
C GLU A 77 -8.43 31.00 5.44
N GLN A 78 -9.21 30.32 4.61
CA GLN A 78 -9.54 28.91 4.78
C GLN A 78 -8.29 28.04 4.79
N ALA A 79 -7.36 28.25 3.86
CA ALA A 79 -6.08 27.54 3.82
C ALA A 79 -5.25 27.77 5.09
N LYS A 80 -5.17 29.05 5.54
CA LYS A 80 -4.49 29.43 6.78
C LYS A 80 -5.07 28.71 8.00
N LYS A 81 -6.39 28.74 8.16
CA LYS A 81 -7.09 28.08 9.26
C LYS A 81 -6.96 26.55 9.21
N THR A 82 -6.98 25.98 8.02
CA THR A 82 -6.73 24.55 7.82
C THR A 82 -5.31 24.17 8.24
N PHE A 83 -4.30 24.98 7.91
CA PHE A 83 -2.92 24.73 8.35
C PHE A 83 -2.76 24.89 9.88
N GLU A 84 -3.41 25.88 10.48
CA GLU A 84 -3.44 26.05 11.94
C GLU A 84 -4.04 24.82 12.62
N LEU A 85 -5.12 24.27 12.05
CA LEU A 85 -5.78 23.06 12.54
C LEU A 85 -4.85 21.84 12.45
N TYR A 86 -4.14 21.64 11.33
CA TYR A 86 -3.16 20.58 11.20
C TYR A 86 -2.02 20.68 12.23
N LYS A 87 -1.55 21.90 12.50
CA LYS A 87 -0.55 22.15 13.54
C LYS A 87 -1.10 21.87 14.95
N LYS A 88 -2.34 22.27 15.24
CA LYS A 88 -3.01 22.04 16.53
C LYS A 88 -3.06 20.55 16.86
N TYR A 89 -3.32 19.70 15.85
CA TYR A 89 -3.42 18.24 16.01
C TYR A 89 -2.12 17.47 15.73
N ASP A 90 -1.00 18.19 15.53
CA ASP A 90 0.31 17.61 15.18
C ASP A 90 0.19 16.55 14.05
N THR A 91 -0.55 16.92 13.00
CA THR A 91 -0.83 16.05 11.87
C THR A 91 -0.29 16.62 10.56
N ASN A 92 0.10 15.73 9.65
CA ASN A 92 0.55 16.10 8.32
C ASN A 92 -0.33 15.42 7.26
N PRO A 93 -1.04 16.18 6.40
CA PRO A 93 -1.90 15.62 5.37
C PRO A 93 -1.15 14.73 4.38
N PHE A 94 0.16 14.92 4.21
CA PHE A 94 1.01 14.15 3.30
C PHE A 94 1.48 12.80 3.86
N SER A 95 1.21 12.50 5.14
CA SER A 95 1.68 11.26 5.76
C SER A 95 1.09 9.98 5.13
N GLY A 96 -0.12 10.07 4.56
CA GLY A 96 -0.72 8.97 3.79
C GLY A 96 0.05 8.66 2.51
N PHE A 97 0.44 9.70 1.78
CA PHE A 97 1.24 9.56 0.56
C PHE A 97 2.66 9.06 0.84
N LEU A 98 3.24 9.40 1.99
CA LEU A 98 4.58 8.95 2.36
C LEU A 98 4.67 7.42 2.40
N VAL A 99 3.65 6.74 2.94
CA VAL A 99 3.61 5.27 2.94
C VAL A 99 3.58 4.71 1.52
N LEU A 100 2.78 5.31 0.64
CA LEU A 100 2.71 4.90 -0.76
C LEU A 100 4.07 5.05 -1.45
N PHE A 101 4.74 6.20 -1.29
CA PHE A 101 6.06 6.44 -1.87
C PHE A 101 7.13 5.47 -1.36
N ILE A 102 7.08 5.10 -0.09
CA ILE A 102 8.03 4.13 0.48
C ILE A 102 7.68 2.70 0.04
N GLN A 103 6.41 2.38 -0.12
CA GLN A 103 5.97 1.06 -0.59
C GLN A 103 6.33 0.83 -2.07
N LEU A 104 6.34 1.87 -2.93
CA LEU A 104 6.59 1.74 -4.37
C LEU A 104 7.91 1.02 -4.70
N PRO A 105 9.07 1.36 -4.13
CA PRO A 105 10.31 0.64 -4.39
C PRO A 105 10.22 -0.86 -4.09
N PHE A 106 9.53 -1.24 -3.01
CA PHE A 106 9.34 -2.65 -2.65
C PHE A 106 8.45 -3.38 -3.66
N ILE A 107 7.36 -2.75 -4.10
CA ILE A 107 6.48 -3.32 -5.12
C ILE A 107 7.23 -3.52 -6.43
N ILE A 108 8.01 -2.51 -6.86
CA ILE A 108 8.81 -2.59 -8.10
C ILE A 108 9.88 -3.68 -8.00
N ALA A 109 10.54 -3.81 -6.83
CA ALA A 109 11.54 -4.83 -6.61
C ALA A 109 10.92 -6.25 -6.66
N LEU A 110 9.81 -6.46 -5.96
CA LEU A 110 9.06 -7.73 -5.98
C LEU A 110 8.57 -8.05 -7.40
N TYR A 111 7.97 -7.07 -8.09
CA TYR A 111 7.53 -7.25 -9.48
C TYR A 111 8.68 -7.73 -10.37
N ARG A 112 9.88 -7.14 -10.25
CA ARG A 112 11.04 -7.56 -11.02
C ARG A 112 11.50 -8.97 -10.70
N VAL A 113 11.54 -9.33 -9.41
CA VAL A 113 11.89 -10.68 -8.98
C VAL A 113 10.97 -11.71 -9.61
N PHE A 114 9.66 -11.43 -9.66
CA PHE A 114 8.67 -12.36 -10.25
C PHE A 114 8.60 -12.28 -11.76
N TYR A 115 8.75 -11.09 -12.36
CA TYR A 115 8.74 -10.93 -13.82
C TYR A 115 9.91 -11.63 -14.50
N SER A 116 11.07 -11.70 -13.85
CA SER A 116 12.21 -12.50 -14.32
C SER A 116 11.93 -14.01 -14.32
N GLY A 117 10.70 -14.42 -14.04
CA GLY A 117 10.25 -15.81 -14.09
C GLY A 117 10.90 -16.69 -13.03
N LEU A 118 11.30 -16.11 -11.87
CA LEU A 118 12.08 -16.84 -10.86
C LEU A 118 13.29 -17.56 -11.49
N ALA A 119 13.91 -16.95 -12.51
CA ALA A 119 15.19 -17.39 -13.04
C ALA A 119 16.22 -17.28 -11.91
N LEU A 120 16.08 -18.22 -10.97
CA LEU A 120 16.83 -18.26 -9.72
C LEU A 120 18.30 -18.52 -10.08
N GLY A 121 19.17 -17.62 -9.65
CA GLY A 121 20.59 -17.71 -9.92
C GLY A 121 21.11 -16.76 -11.00
N THR A 122 20.24 -16.06 -11.74
CA THR A 122 20.69 -15.04 -12.72
C THR A 122 20.88 -13.65 -12.12
N GLY A 123 20.35 -13.41 -10.91
CA GLY A 123 20.51 -12.15 -10.18
C GLY A 123 21.80 -12.12 -9.35
N PRO A 124 22.18 -10.92 -8.84
CA PRO A 124 23.36 -10.75 -8.00
C PRO A 124 23.11 -11.39 -6.62
N LEU A 125 23.68 -12.57 -6.42
CA LEU A 125 23.60 -13.30 -5.15
C LEU A 125 24.71 -12.84 -4.18
N TYR A 126 24.37 -12.83 -2.89
CA TYR A 126 25.38 -12.71 -1.83
C TYR A 126 26.16 -14.02 -1.70
N SER A 127 27.41 -13.95 -1.25
CA SER A 127 28.31 -15.10 -1.14
C SER A 127 27.79 -16.24 -0.26
N PHE A 128 26.89 -15.94 0.66
CA PHE A 128 26.27 -16.92 1.57
C PHE A 128 24.91 -17.45 1.08
N VAL A 129 24.39 -16.93 -0.04
CA VAL A 129 23.11 -17.34 -0.61
C VAL A 129 23.36 -18.22 -1.82
N HIS A 130 22.86 -19.45 -1.75
CA HIS A 130 23.03 -20.44 -2.82
C HIS A 130 21.71 -20.63 -3.57
N VAL A 131 21.79 -20.89 -4.86
CA VAL A 131 20.62 -21.22 -5.68
C VAL A 131 19.99 -22.51 -5.16
N PRO A 132 18.67 -22.55 -4.91
CA PRO A 132 17.99 -23.78 -4.49
C PRO A 132 18.04 -24.82 -5.60
N MET A 133 18.34 -26.07 -5.24
CA MET A 133 18.37 -27.20 -6.18
C MET A 133 16.99 -27.67 -6.59
N ILE A 134 16.00 -27.47 -5.72
CA ILE A 134 14.61 -27.89 -5.93
C ILE A 134 13.72 -26.67 -5.82
N LEU A 135 12.81 -26.54 -6.79
CA LEU A 135 11.81 -25.49 -6.82
C LEU A 135 10.43 -26.10 -7.00
N ASN A 136 9.59 -25.91 -6.02
CA ASN A 136 8.18 -26.23 -6.11
C ASN A 136 7.36 -24.97 -6.33
N ASN A 137 6.86 -24.79 -7.54
CA ASN A 137 6.02 -23.67 -7.93
C ASN A 137 4.53 -23.96 -7.70
N ASN A 138 4.19 -25.16 -7.22
CA ASN A 138 2.82 -25.55 -6.90
C ASN A 138 2.52 -25.25 -5.43
N PHE A 139 1.94 -24.09 -5.19
CA PHE A 139 1.51 -23.69 -3.85
C PHE A 139 0.38 -24.58 -3.35
N LEU A 140 0.56 -25.19 -2.18
CA LEU A 140 -0.36 -26.17 -1.55
C LEU A 140 -0.74 -27.36 -2.46
N GLY A 141 0.06 -27.64 -3.49
CA GLY A 141 -0.28 -28.68 -4.47
C GLY A 141 -1.45 -28.36 -5.41
N LEU A 142 -2.06 -27.18 -5.27
CA LEU A 142 -3.29 -26.80 -5.98
C LEU A 142 -3.08 -25.69 -7.01
N ILE A 143 -2.16 -24.78 -6.75
CA ILE A 143 -2.03 -23.52 -7.52
C ILE A 143 -0.62 -23.41 -8.09
N ASN A 144 -0.50 -23.50 -9.41
CA ASN A 144 0.76 -23.23 -10.08
C ASN A 144 1.00 -21.72 -10.15
N LEU A 145 2.05 -21.24 -9.46
CA LEU A 145 2.39 -19.82 -9.37
C LEU A 145 2.96 -19.24 -10.68
N GLN A 146 3.36 -20.09 -11.63
CA GLN A 146 3.84 -19.63 -12.94
C GLN A 146 2.70 -19.46 -13.96
N SER A 147 1.52 -19.92 -13.64
CA SER A 147 0.33 -19.82 -14.50
C SER A 147 -0.69 -18.82 -13.95
N LYS A 148 -1.57 -18.35 -14.83
CA LYS A 148 -2.70 -17.50 -14.41
C LYS A 148 -3.67 -18.34 -13.58
N SER A 149 -3.96 -17.88 -12.37
CA SER A 149 -4.91 -18.54 -11.46
C SER A 149 -6.11 -17.66 -11.20
N ILE A 150 -7.28 -18.09 -11.67
CA ILE A 150 -8.56 -17.41 -11.40
C ILE A 150 -8.87 -17.42 -9.90
N ILE A 151 -8.51 -18.51 -9.20
CA ILE A 151 -8.74 -18.63 -7.76
C ILE A 151 -7.96 -17.54 -7.00
N LEU A 152 -6.67 -17.37 -7.30
CA LEU A 152 -5.87 -16.31 -6.68
C LEU A 152 -6.38 -14.90 -7.02
N ALA A 153 -6.84 -14.68 -8.26
CA ALA A 153 -7.41 -13.41 -8.67
C ALA A 153 -8.70 -13.10 -7.88
N LEU A 154 -9.59 -14.07 -7.71
CA LEU A 154 -10.82 -13.92 -6.91
C LEU A 154 -10.51 -13.65 -5.44
N VAL A 155 -9.58 -14.41 -4.84
CA VAL A 155 -9.16 -14.19 -3.43
C VAL A 155 -8.55 -12.81 -3.26
N ALA A 156 -7.67 -12.39 -4.18
CA ALA A 156 -7.07 -11.06 -4.14
C ALA A 156 -8.12 -9.95 -4.27
N GLY A 157 -9.05 -10.07 -5.23
CA GLY A 157 -10.14 -9.11 -5.43
C GLY A 157 -11.06 -9.03 -4.21
N LEU A 158 -11.45 -10.17 -3.63
CA LEU A 158 -12.29 -10.19 -2.43
C LEU A 158 -11.57 -9.55 -1.23
N THR A 159 -10.31 -9.90 -1.02
CA THR A 159 -9.50 -9.32 0.07
C THR A 159 -9.34 -7.82 -0.11
N GLN A 160 -9.09 -7.37 -1.33
CA GLN A 160 -8.97 -5.95 -1.65
C GLN A 160 -10.29 -5.20 -1.45
N PHE A 161 -11.42 -5.82 -1.85
CA PHE A 161 -12.75 -5.28 -1.62
C PHE A 161 -13.04 -5.10 -0.12
N ILE A 162 -12.79 -6.13 0.69
CA ILE A 162 -12.97 -6.07 2.14
C ILE A 162 -12.07 -4.98 2.74
N GLN A 163 -10.82 -4.91 2.34
CA GLN A 163 -9.89 -3.88 2.80
C GLN A 163 -10.38 -2.47 2.45
N GLY A 164 -10.81 -2.24 1.21
CA GLY A 164 -11.36 -0.96 0.77
C GLY A 164 -12.63 -0.59 1.53
N TYR A 165 -13.52 -1.54 1.73
CA TYR A 165 -14.76 -1.34 2.48
C TYR A 165 -14.50 -0.94 3.95
N LEU A 166 -13.54 -1.59 4.62
CA LEU A 166 -13.18 -1.29 6.01
C LEU A 166 -12.37 0.02 6.14
N ALA A 167 -11.57 0.36 5.14
CA ALA A 167 -10.72 1.56 5.16
C ALA A 167 -11.50 2.85 4.89
N THR A 168 -12.60 2.78 4.10
CA THR A 168 -13.39 3.97 3.76
C THR A 168 -14.38 4.31 4.88
N PRO A 169 -14.33 5.53 5.44
CA PRO A 169 -15.27 5.95 6.48
C PRO A 169 -16.70 6.13 5.91
N VAL A 170 -17.69 5.79 6.75
CA VAL A 170 -19.12 5.95 6.44
C VAL A 170 -19.54 7.44 6.39
N THR A 171 -18.67 8.35 6.82
CA THR A 171 -18.98 9.77 7.13
C THR A 171 -19.26 10.65 5.90
N ALA A 172 -18.95 10.20 4.68
CA ALA A 172 -19.19 11.02 3.48
C ALA A 172 -20.68 11.31 3.19
N LYS A 173 -21.62 10.53 3.74
CA LYS A 173 -23.05 10.72 3.49
C LYS A 173 -23.73 11.75 4.40
N THR A 174 -23.21 11.96 5.61
CA THR A 174 -23.87 12.84 6.60
C THR A 174 -23.61 14.33 6.36
N VAL A 175 -22.52 14.67 5.67
CA VAL A 175 -22.20 16.07 5.33
C VAL A 175 -22.97 16.55 4.08
N ARG A 176 -23.43 15.61 3.24
CA ARG A 176 -24.20 15.92 2.01
C ARG A 176 -25.58 16.56 2.22
N ALA A 177 -26.16 16.42 3.41
CA ALA A 177 -27.52 16.84 3.64
C ALA A 177 -27.73 18.36 3.93
N VAL A 178 -26.65 19.16 3.95
CA VAL A 178 -26.71 20.54 4.48
C VAL A 178 -26.12 21.61 3.54
N THR A 179 -25.60 21.28 2.35
CA THR A 179 -24.99 22.36 1.52
C THR A 179 -25.42 22.26 0.06
N ASP A 180 -26.37 23.12 -0.36
CA ASP A 180 -26.73 23.45 -1.75
C ASP A 180 -25.68 24.37 -2.44
N ALA A 181 -24.43 24.31 -2.06
CA ALA A 181 -23.36 25.10 -2.68
C ALA A 181 -22.76 24.36 -3.90
N PRO A 182 -22.45 25.06 -5.01
CA PRO A 182 -21.85 24.44 -6.18
C PRO A 182 -20.49 23.82 -5.82
N GLN A 183 -20.36 22.53 -6.09
CA GLN A 183 -19.16 21.75 -5.77
C GLN A 183 -17.97 22.26 -6.57
N THR A 184 -16.86 22.47 -5.88
CA THR A 184 -15.58 22.79 -6.51
C THR A 184 -15.06 21.53 -7.25
N PHE A 185 -14.36 21.69 -8.38
CA PHE A 185 -13.77 20.58 -9.15
C PHE A 185 -12.93 19.61 -8.27
N GLN A 186 -12.26 20.14 -7.26
CA GLN A 186 -11.52 19.33 -6.27
C GLN A 186 -12.42 18.46 -5.38
N GLU A 187 -13.62 18.94 -5.04
CA GLU A 187 -14.60 18.17 -4.26
C GLU A 187 -15.24 17.08 -5.11
N GLN A 188 -15.53 17.38 -6.38
CA GLN A 188 -16.02 16.39 -7.34
C GLN A 188 -14.97 15.29 -7.59
N LEU A 189 -13.68 15.65 -7.71
CA LEU A 189 -12.59 14.69 -7.82
C LEU A 189 -12.44 13.84 -6.56
N SER A 190 -12.49 14.44 -5.37
CA SER A 190 -12.37 13.68 -4.11
C SER A 190 -13.55 12.75 -3.89
N ASP A 191 -14.76 13.18 -4.22
CA ASP A 191 -15.98 12.37 -4.12
C ASP A 191 -16.01 11.23 -5.14
N SER A 192 -15.61 11.50 -6.38
CA SER A 192 -15.51 10.48 -7.41
C SER A 192 -14.36 9.50 -7.12
N MET A 193 -13.23 9.97 -6.60
CA MET A 193 -12.14 9.10 -6.15
C MET A 193 -12.53 8.25 -4.96
N GLN A 194 -13.22 8.79 -3.95
CA GLN A 194 -13.68 8.01 -2.80
C GLN A 194 -14.72 6.96 -3.20
N THR A 195 -15.65 7.33 -4.08
CA THR A 195 -16.66 6.39 -4.61
C THR A 195 -15.98 5.31 -5.46
N ASN A 196 -15.04 5.68 -6.32
CA ASN A 196 -14.29 4.74 -7.15
C ASN A 196 -13.39 3.81 -6.32
N ILE A 197 -12.69 4.34 -5.31
CA ILE A 197 -11.87 3.53 -4.41
C ILE A 197 -12.73 2.54 -3.62
N ARG A 198 -13.95 2.93 -3.24
CA ARG A 198 -14.85 2.08 -2.44
C ARG A 198 -15.53 0.98 -3.26
N TYR A 199 -15.94 1.27 -4.49
CA TYR A 199 -16.82 0.39 -5.26
C TYR A 199 -16.25 -0.09 -6.60
N VAL A 200 -15.23 0.58 -7.15
CA VAL A 200 -14.71 0.31 -8.49
C VAL A 200 -13.27 -0.18 -8.48
N LEU A 201 -12.46 0.22 -7.48
CA LEU A 201 -11.03 -0.11 -7.36
C LEU A 201 -10.67 -1.01 -6.17
N PRO A 202 -11.58 -1.76 -5.57
CA PRO A 202 -11.15 -2.77 -4.60
C PRO A 202 -10.48 -3.97 -5.27
#